data_0dfa70deb36428102b477cf82f7092d8
#
_entry.id   0dfa70deb36428102b477cf82f7092d8
#
_cell.length_a   1.000
_cell.length_b   1.000
_cell.length_c   1.000
_cell.angle_alpha   90.00
_cell.angle_beta   90.00
_cell.angle_gamma   90.00
#
_symmetry.space_group_name_H-M   'P 1'
#
loop_
_entity.id
_entity.type
_entity.pdbx_description
1 polymer ?
#
loop_
_entity_poly.entity_id
_entity_poly.type
_entity_poly.pdbx_seq_one_letter_code
_entity_poly.pdbx_strand_id
1 'polypeptide(L)'
;MRIKLTKQEKIIMKRLQQGVADKPDDMSGTMFQWSVTNLSRHGFLLVAYSSGGVVVAYELTLKGKAYLESNPKLYNPINWDKWFAISCIISSALLAIIIYLRLTN
;
A
#
# COMPACT_ATOMS: atom_id res chain seq x y z
N MET A 1 -1.37 12.89 -2.49
CA MET A 1 -0.13 12.22 -2.06
C MET A 1 -0.31 10.71 -2.13
N ARG A 2 0.58 10.03 -2.86
CA ARG A 2 0.50 8.57 -3.00
C ARG A 2 1.27 7.93 -1.85
N ILE A 3 0.60 7.12 -1.05
CA ILE A 3 1.19 6.44 0.09
C ILE A 3 1.40 4.97 -0.28
N LYS A 4 2.64 4.50 -0.22
CA LYS A 4 2.98 3.10 -0.40
C LYS A 4 3.15 2.45 0.95
N LEU A 5 2.49 1.31 1.15
CA LEU A 5 2.63 0.51 2.36
C LEU A 5 3.54 -0.68 2.09
N THR A 6 4.40 -1.00 3.04
CA THR A 6 5.19 -2.23 3.01
C THR A 6 4.29 -3.43 3.29
N LYS A 7 4.80 -4.64 3.04
CA LYS A 7 4.06 -5.87 3.32
C LYS A 7 3.65 -5.95 4.80
N GLN A 8 4.56 -5.59 5.70
CA GLN A 8 4.33 -5.61 7.13
C GLN A 8 3.25 -4.59 7.55
N GLU A 9 3.33 -3.38 7.00
CA GLU A 9 2.33 -2.33 7.26
C GLU A 9 0.94 -2.77 6.78
N LYS A 10 0.83 -3.42 5.64
CA LYS A 10 -0.44 -3.96 5.13
C LYS A 10 -1.01 -5.03 6.05
N ILE A 11 -0.16 -5.91 6.57
CA ILE A 11 -0.58 -6.94 7.52
C ILE A 11 -1.18 -6.31 8.77
N ILE A 12 -0.54 -5.29 9.32
CA ILE A 12 -1.02 -4.57 10.51
C ILE A 12 -2.36 -3.90 10.23
N MET A 13 -2.47 -3.16 9.13
CA MET A 13 -3.70 -2.47 8.74
C MET A 13 -4.86 -3.47 8.54
N LYS A 14 -4.59 -4.60 7.90
CA LYS A 14 -5.59 -5.63 7.66
C LYS A 14 -6.08 -6.26 8.96
N ARG A 15 -5.19 -6.52 9.92
CA ARG A 15 -5.58 -7.04 11.23
C ARG A 15 -6.43 -6.02 11.99
N LEU A 16 -6.07 -4.74 11.94
CA LEU A 16 -6.88 -3.67 12.55
C LEU A 16 -8.27 -3.56 11.91
N GLN A 17 -8.36 -3.78 10.60
CA GLN A 17 -9.64 -3.82 9.90
C GLN A 17 -10.53 -4.95 10.44
N GLN A 18 -9.93 -6.05 10.85
CA GLN A 18 -10.61 -7.20 11.44
C GLN A 18 -10.84 -7.05 12.95
N GLY A 19 -10.43 -5.93 13.54
CA GLY A 19 -10.58 -5.68 14.97
C GLY A 19 -9.50 -6.31 15.85
N VAL A 20 -8.37 -6.76 15.24
CA VAL A 20 -7.26 -7.39 15.95
C VAL A 20 -6.10 -6.43 16.06
N ALA A 21 -5.67 -6.08 17.28
CA ALA A 21 -4.59 -5.12 17.54
C ALA A 21 -3.35 -5.79 18.14
N ASP A 22 -3.12 -7.06 17.83
CA ASP A 22 -1.98 -7.82 18.34
C ASP A 22 -0.87 -7.91 17.30
N LYS A 23 0.39 -8.06 17.77
CA LYS A 23 1.52 -8.29 16.90
C LYS A 23 1.36 -9.65 16.17
N PRO A 24 1.53 -9.71 14.83
CA PRO A 24 1.55 -10.99 14.12
C PRO A 24 2.70 -11.88 14.61
N ASP A 25 2.44 -13.18 14.74
CA ASP A 25 3.42 -14.14 15.28
C ASP A 25 4.66 -14.28 14.39
N ASP A 26 4.50 -14.11 13.09
CA ASP A 26 5.59 -14.21 12.10
C ASP A 26 6.39 -12.92 11.94
N MET A 27 6.07 -11.88 12.70
CA MET A 27 6.75 -10.58 12.61
C MET A 27 7.61 -10.36 13.85
N SER A 28 8.87 -9.94 13.67
CA SER A 28 9.74 -9.59 14.79
C SER A 28 9.23 -8.34 15.50
N GLY A 29 9.57 -8.20 16.80
CA GLY A 29 9.21 -7.04 17.58
C GLY A 29 9.73 -5.73 17.01
N THR A 30 10.97 -5.72 16.50
CA THR A 30 11.60 -4.56 15.88
C THR A 30 10.86 -4.16 14.60
N MET A 31 10.55 -5.13 13.74
CA MET A 31 9.82 -4.88 12.50
C MET A 31 8.41 -4.38 12.78
N PHE A 32 7.73 -4.93 13.78
CA PHE A 32 6.41 -4.51 14.19
C PHE A 32 6.40 -3.05 14.64
N GLN A 33 7.33 -2.66 15.53
CA GLN A 33 7.42 -1.30 16.03
C GLN A 33 7.74 -0.31 14.92
N TRP A 34 8.66 -0.67 14.03
CA TRP A 34 9.03 0.16 12.90
C TRP A 34 7.84 0.40 11.98
N SER A 35 7.09 -0.66 11.68
CA SER A 35 5.91 -0.58 10.81
C SER A 35 4.79 0.26 11.43
N VAL A 36 4.51 0.08 12.73
CA VAL A 36 3.53 0.87 13.46
C VAL A 36 3.92 2.35 13.49
N THR A 37 5.21 2.64 13.72
CA THR A 37 5.71 4.01 13.71
C THR A 37 5.55 4.66 12.34
N ASN A 38 5.83 3.94 11.26
CA ASN A 38 5.64 4.44 9.90
C ASN A 38 4.16 4.72 9.59
N LEU A 39 3.26 3.83 9.99
CA LEU A 39 1.83 4.05 9.83
C LEU A 39 1.36 5.27 10.60
N SER A 40 1.91 5.50 11.79
CA SER A 40 1.64 6.71 12.58
C SER A 40 2.12 7.96 11.86
N ARG A 41 3.29 7.93 11.22
CA ARG A 41 3.83 9.04 10.43
C ARG A 41 2.94 9.37 9.23
N HIS A 42 2.31 8.37 8.63
CA HIS A 42 1.32 8.58 7.56
C HIS A 42 -0.01 9.12 8.10
N GLY A 43 -0.18 9.17 9.42
CA GLY A 43 -1.41 9.63 10.05
C GLY A 43 -2.52 8.59 10.15
N PHE A 44 -2.22 7.33 9.88
CA PHE A 44 -3.22 6.25 9.93
C PHE A 44 -3.44 5.69 11.32
N LEU A 45 -2.44 5.76 12.19
CA LEU A 45 -2.49 5.23 13.55
C LEU A 45 -2.21 6.31 14.58
N LEU A 46 -2.93 6.25 15.69
CA LEU A 46 -2.59 6.95 16.91
C LEU A 46 -1.88 5.95 17.82
N VAL A 47 -0.64 6.27 18.21
CA VAL A 47 0.24 5.33 18.90
C VAL A 47 0.63 5.88 20.27
N ALA A 48 0.56 5.05 21.29
CA ALA A 48 1.06 5.34 22.62
C ALA A 48 2.37 4.59 22.85
N TYR A 49 3.39 5.30 23.34
CA TYR A 49 4.70 4.75 23.62
C TYR A 49 4.96 4.70 25.12
N SER A 50 5.71 3.71 25.57
CA SER A 50 6.22 3.65 26.94
C SER A 50 7.39 4.65 27.11
N SER A 51 7.86 4.84 28.34
CA SER A 51 9.02 5.71 28.64
C SER A 51 10.29 5.27 27.92
N GLY A 52 10.41 4.00 27.52
CA GLY A 52 11.52 3.48 26.74
C GLY A 52 11.34 3.57 25.21
N GLY A 53 10.27 4.22 24.74
CA GLY A 53 10.00 4.35 23.31
C GLY A 53 9.39 3.12 22.66
N VAL A 54 8.90 2.17 23.45
CA VAL A 54 8.26 0.95 22.96
C VAL A 54 6.77 1.19 22.78
N VAL A 55 6.21 0.72 21.66
CA VAL A 55 4.77 0.80 21.38
C VAL A 55 4.01 -0.06 22.38
N VAL A 56 3.11 0.54 23.15
CA VAL A 56 2.26 -0.18 24.14
C VAL A 56 0.81 -0.27 23.70
N ALA A 57 0.33 0.65 22.87
CA ALA A 57 -1.02 0.64 22.35
C ALA A 57 -1.09 1.43 21.04
N TYR A 58 -2.02 1.06 20.18
CA TYR A 58 -2.27 1.80 18.93
C TYR A 58 -3.71 1.58 18.47
N GLU A 59 -4.25 2.55 17.75
CA GLU A 59 -5.60 2.47 17.19
C GLU A 59 -5.66 3.24 15.87
N LEU A 60 -6.65 2.93 15.03
CA LEU A 60 -6.86 3.64 13.77
C LEU A 60 -7.37 5.05 14.01
N THR A 61 -6.78 6.02 13.31
CA THR A 61 -7.31 7.39 13.24
C THR A 61 -8.48 7.45 12.26
N LEU A 62 -9.17 8.59 12.22
CA LEU A 62 -10.21 8.82 11.21
C LEU A 62 -9.63 8.71 9.79
N LYS A 63 -8.41 9.22 9.58
CA LYS A 63 -7.70 9.09 8.30
C LYS A 63 -7.41 7.63 7.96
N GLY A 64 -6.99 6.82 8.94
CA GLY A 64 -6.74 5.39 8.75
C GLY A 64 -8.00 4.63 8.39
N LYS A 65 -9.11 4.92 9.06
CA LYS A 65 -10.41 4.33 8.76
C LYS A 65 -10.88 4.69 7.36
N ALA A 66 -10.75 5.97 6.98
CA ALA A 66 -11.12 6.43 5.64
C ALA A 66 -10.27 5.76 4.57
N TYR A 67 -8.98 5.58 4.82
CA TYR A 67 -8.08 4.88 3.90
C TYR A 67 -8.52 3.43 3.68
N LEU A 68 -8.88 2.70 4.77
CA LEU A 68 -9.35 1.32 4.67
C LEU A 68 -10.69 1.23 3.95
N GLU A 69 -11.58 2.19 4.14
CA GLU A 69 -12.88 2.22 3.44
C GLU A 69 -12.69 2.43 1.94
N SER A 70 -11.75 3.30 1.54
CA SER A 70 -11.48 3.58 0.13
C SER A 70 -10.61 2.51 -0.53
N ASN A 71 -9.83 1.75 0.25
CA ASN A 71 -8.90 0.75 -0.27
C ASN A 71 -8.87 -0.50 0.62
N PRO A 72 -9.99 -1.25 0.73
CA PRO A 72 -10.07 -2.38 1.65
C PRO A 72 -9.09 -3.51 1.36
N LYS A 73 -8.59 -3.60 0.13
CA LYS A 73 -7.60 -4.62 -0.25
C LYS A 73 -6.16 -4.13 -0.11
N LEU A 74 -5.96 -2.88 0.30
CA LEU A 74 -4.66 -2.28 0.56
C LEU A 74 -3.70 -2.33 -0.63
N TYR A 75 -4.22 -2.06 -1.83
CA TYR A 75 -3.37 -1.96 -3.01
C TYR A 75 -2.53 -0.68 -2.96
N ASN A 76 -1.24 -0.81 -3.28
CA ASN A 76 -0.37 0.35 -3.44
C ASN A 76 -0.74 1.13 -4.71
N PRO A 77 -0.49 2.46 -4.74
CA PRO A 77 -0.75 3.24 -5.93
C PRO A 77 0.01 2.70 -7.14
N ILE A 78 -0.65 2.67 -8.28
CA ILE A 78 -0.06 2.23 -9.55
C ILE A 78 0.75 3.40 -10.14
N ASN A 79 1.91 3.09 -10.69
CA ASN A 79 2.70 4.08 -11.42
C ASN A 79 2.07 4.25 -12.82
N TRP A 80 1.18 5.23 -12.95
CA TRP A 80 0.43 5.49 -14.18
C TRP A 80 1.34 5.85 -15.35
N ASP A 81 2.46 6.55 -15.09
CA ASP A 81 3.40 6.93 -16.15
C ASP A 81 4.01 5.71 -16.82
N LYS A 82 4.39 4.70 -16.03
CA LYS A 82 4.92 3.44 -16.55
C LYS A 82 3.86 2.68 -17.36
N TRP A 83 2.65 2.59 -16.84
CA TRP A 83 1.54 1.92 -17.53
C TRP A 83 1.19 2.62 -18.83
N PHE A 84 1.17 3.96 -18.83
CA PHE A 84 0.90 4.74 -20.02
C PHE A 84 1.97 4.49 -21.10
N ALA A 85 3.25 4.48 -20.74
CA ALA A 85 4.35 4.19 -21.66
C ALA A 85 4.22 2.79 -22.28
N ILE A 86 3.90 1.77 -21.46
CA ILE A 86 3.68 0.40 -21.96
C ILE A 86 2.51 0.34 -22.93
N SER A 87 1.39 1.00 -22.61
CA SER A 87 0.21 1.06 -23.48
C SER A 87 0.53 1.72 -24.82
N CYS A 88 1.31 2.79 -24.84
CA CYS A 88 1.74 3.46 -26.07
C CYS A 88 2.59 2.55 -26.95
N ILE A 89 3.52 1.79 -26.38
CA ILE A 89 4.37 0.86 -27.10
C ILE A 89 3.53 -0.25 -27.76
N ILE A 90 2.60 -0.83 -27.02
CA ILE A 90 1.72 -1.88 -27.54
C ILE A 90 0.83 -1.36 -28.67
N SER A 91 0.26 -0.17 -28.50
CA SER A 91 -0.59 0.47 -29.53
C SER A 91 0.19 0.74 -30.83
N SER A 92 1.42 1.23 -30.71
CA SER A 92 2.30 1.49 -31.87
C SER A 92 2.64 0.21 -32.61
N ALA A 93 2.94 -0.87 -31.90
CA ALA A 93 3.25 -2.17 -32.49
C ALA A 93 2.04 -2.74 -33.27
N LEU A 94 0.84 -2.66 -32.71
CA LEU A 94 -0.39 -3.11 -33.35
C LEU A 94 -0.70 -2.32 -34.61
N LEU A 95 -0.50 -1.00 -34.57
CA LEU A 95 -0.72 -0.15 -35.73
C LEU A 95 0.24 -0.47 -36.86
N ALA A 96 1.52 -0.71 -36.56
CA ALA A 96 2.53 -1.12 -37.55
C ALA A 96 2.15 -2.45 -38.22
N ILE A 97 1.66 -3.42 -37.46
CA ILE A 97 1.21 -4.71 -38.01
C ILE A 97 0.02 -4.53 -38.97
N ILE A 98 -0.96 -3.70 -38.60
CA ILE A 98 -2.13 -3.44 -39.44
C ILE A 98 -1.70 -2.77 -40.77
N ILE A 99 -0.82 -1.79 -40.73
CA ILE A 99 -0.31 -1.11 -41.92
C ILE A 99 0.44 -2.11 -42.81
N TYR A 100 1.30 -2.94 -42.23
CA TYR A 100 2.05 -3.97 -42.95
C TYR A 100 1.11 -4.92 -43.72
N LEU A 101 0.07 -5.43 -43.04
CA LEU A 101 -0.89 -6.35 -43.64
C LEU A 101 -1.68 -5.71 -44.80
N ARG A 102 -1.99 -4.40 -44.69
CA ARG A 102 -2.68 -3.68 -45.78
C ARG A 102 -1.79 -3.45 -46.98
N LEU A 103 -0.49 -3.24 -46.77
CA LEU A 103 0.45 -3.03 -47.86
C LEU A 103 0.80 -4.32 -48.62
N THR A 104 0.67 -5.49 -47.97
CA THR A 104 0.97 -6.78 -48.60
C THR A 104 -0.24 -7.43 -49.27
N ASN A 105 -1.42 -6.90 -49.04
CA ASN A 105 -2.61 -7.29 -49.73
C ASN A 105 -2.89 -6.32 -50.91
#